data_71344525e0319d53457977be4b8bef82
#
_entry.id   71344525e0319d53457977be4b8bef82
#
_cell.length_a   1.000
_cell.length_b   1.000
_cell.length_c   1.000
_cell.angle_alpha   90.00
_cell.angle_beta   90.00
_cell.angle_gamma   90.00
#
_symmetry.space_group_name_H-M   'P 1'
#
loop_
_entity.id
_entity.type
_entity.pdbx_description
1 polymer ?
#
loop_
_entity_poly.entity_id
_entity_poly.type
_entity_poly.pdbx_seq_one_letter_code
_entity_poly.pdbx_strand_id
1 'polypeptide(L)'
;MFAGLRKKWRDQIGQTKTILGEKVREALASVVPITLIVLILCFTAAPVPTDVLLAFLVGAVLLIVGMGLFTLGADTAMLPIGERVGAQMTKSRKLWVVVCVSLLIGIIVTISEPDLQVLAGQVPGIPNAVLIGAVAVGVGIFLVEIGRAHV
;
A
#
# COMPACT_ATOMS: atom_id res chain seq x y z
N MET A 1 -25.12 33.92 -3.40
CA MET A 1 -23.83 33.45 -2.90
C MET A 1 -23.93 32.05 -2.25
N PHE A 2 -24.87 31.76 -1.37
CA PHE A 2 -25.04 30.45 -0.69
C PHE A 2 -25.44 29.26 -1.57
N ALA A 3 -26.17 29.48 -2.67
CA ALA A 3 -26.60 28.40 -3.57
C ALA A 3 -25.41 27.76 -4.33
N GLY A 4 -24.43 28.55 -4.73
CA GLY A 4 -23.20 28.05 -5.38
C GLY A 4 -22.32 27.22 -4.45
N LEU A 5 -22.19 27.65 -3.18
CA LEU A 5 -21.46 26.88 -2.17
C LEU A 5 -22.13 25.53 -1.91
N ARG A 6 -23.45 25.48 -1.78
CA ARG A 6 -24.23 24.25 -1.53
C ARG A 6 -24.12 23.26 -2.72
N LYS A 7 -24.07 23.77 -3.96
CA LYS A 7 -23.85 22.93 -5.14
C LYS A 7 -22.44 22.33 -5.13
N LYS A 8 -21.43 23.15 -4.87
CA LYS A 8 -20.02 22.71 -4.78
C LYS A 8 -19.80 21.64 -3.70
N TRP A 9 -20.43 21.82 -2.53
CA TRP A 9 -20.39 20.81 -1.46
C TRP A 9 -21.06 19.49 -1.85
N ARG A 10 -22.21 19.54 -2.53
CA ARG A 10 -22.88 18.34 -3.02
C ARG A 10 -22.07 17.58 -4.06
N ASP A 11 -21.46 18.29 -4.98
CA ASP A 11 -20.62 17.70 -6.04
C ASP A 11 -19.36 17.05 -5.42
N GLN A 12 -18.73 17.69 -4.45
CA GLN A 12 -17.62 17.11 -3.70
C GLN A 12 -18.02 15.86 -2.90
N ILE A 13 -19.13 15.89 -2.19
CA ILE A 13 -19.63 14.72 -1.46
C ILE A 13 -19.99 13.59 -2.42
N GLY A 14 -20.57 13.89 -3.58
CA GLY A 14 -20.85 12.90 -4.62
C GLY A 14 -19.59 12.22 -5.14
N GLN A 15 -18.56 12.98 -5.47
CA GLN A 15 -17.26 12.46 -5.90
C GLN A 15 -16.58 11.61 -4.80
N THR A 16 -16.60 12.08 -3.56
CA THR A 16 -16.02 11.34 -2.43
C THR A 16 -16.70 10.00 -2.20
N LYS A 17 -18.03 9.93 -2.33
CA LYS A 17 -18.78 8.67 -2.21
C LYS A 17 -18.43 7.68 -3.32
N THR A 18 -18.26 8.16 -4.55
CA THR A 18 -17.88 7.32 -5.70
C THR A 18 -16.48 6.75 -5.51
N ILE A 19 -15.52 7.60 -5.14
CA ILE A 19 -14.12 7.20 -4.88
C ILE A 19 -14.04 6.21 -3.71
N LEU A 20 -14.75 6.49 -2.61
CA LEU A 20 -14.81 5.58 -1.47
C LEU A 20 -15.41 4.22 -1.85
N GLY A 21 -16.48 4.22 -2.66
CA GLY A 21 -17.09 2.99 -3.16
C GLY A 21 -16.15 2.16 -4.02
N GLU A 22 -15.35 2.80 -4.88
CA GLU A 22 -14.31 2.14 -5.67
C GLU A 22 -13.23 1.53 -4.78
N LYS A 23 -12.74 2.27 -3.79
CA LYS A 23 -11.70 1.78 -2.86
C LYS A 23 -12.18 0.62 -1.98
N VAL A 24 -13.42 0.67 -1.52
CA VAL A 24 -14.04 -0.45 -0.80
C VAL A 24 -14.19 -1.67 -1.73
N ARG A 25 -14.55 -1.47 -2.99
CA ARG A 25 -14.65 -2.56 -3.97
C ARG A 25 -13.29 -3.19 -4.26
N GLU A 26 -12.24 -2.39 -4.41
CA GLU A 26 -10.86 -2.88 -4.56
C GLU A 26 -10.42 -3.71 -3.35
N ALA A 27 -10.68 -3.21 -2.13
CA ALA A 27 -10.38 -3.93 -0.90
C ALA A 27 -11.17 -5.25 -0.80
N LEU A 28 -12.45 -5.25 -1.15
CA LEU A 28 -13.26 -6.46 -1.22
C LEU A 28 -12.70 -7.47 -2.25
N ALA A 29 -12.35 -7.00 -3.42
CA ALA A 29 -11.81 -7.86 -4.48
C ALA A 29 -10.48 -8.53 -4.08
N SER A 30 -9.68 -7.87 -3.22
CA SER A 30 -8.42 -8.41 -2.72
C SER A 30 -8.60 -9.34 -1.52
N VAL A 31 -9.45 -8.98 -0.57
CA VAL A 31 -9.58 -9.70 0.72
C VAL A 31 -10.52 -10.90 0.61
N VAL A 32 -11.63 -10.79 -0.14
CA VAL A 32 -12.66 -11.85 -0.21
C VAL A 32 -12.12 -13.17 -0.76
N PRO A 33 -11.34 -13.21 -1.87
CA PRO A 33 -10.82 -14.48 -2.37
C PRO A 33 -9.93 -15.20 -1.35
N ILE A 34 -9.06 -14.45 -0.66
CA ILE A 34 -8.16 -15.00 0.36
C ILE A 34 -8.97 -15.51 1.55
N THR A 35 -9.95 -14.72 2.01
CA THR A 35 -10.84 -15.11 3.10
C THR A 35 -11.61 -16.40 2.77
N LEU A 36 -12.11 -16.54 1.54
CA LEU A 36 -12.80 -17.75 1.09
C LEU A 36 -11.88 -18.98 1.08
N ILE A 37 -10.65 -18.84 0.58
CA ILE A 37 -9.67 -19.93 0.58
C ILE A 37 -9.36 -20.37 2.02
N VAL A 38 -9.11 -19.43 2.91
CA VAL A 38 -8.84 -19.74 4.32
C VAL A 38 -10.04 -20.43 4.97
N LEU A 39 -11.26 -19.95 4.72
CA LEU A 39 -12.48 -20.60 5.23
C LEU A 39 -12.62 -22.04 4.74
N ILE A 40 -12.40 -22.29 3.44
CA ILE A 40 -12.44 -23.64 2.87
C ILE A 40 -11.41 -24.53 3.56
N LEU A 41 -10.19 -24.04 3.76
CA LEU A 41 -9.13 -24.79 4.46
C LEU A 41 -9.49 -25.07 5.94
N CYS A 42 -10.08 -24.10 6.65
CA CYS A 42 -10.54 -24.27 8.02
C CYS A 42 -11.63 -25.36 8.15
N PHE A 43 -12.49 -25.49 7.16
CA PHE A 43 -13.55 -26.52 7.20
C PHE A 43 -13.11 -27.89 6.67
N THR A 44 -12.07 -27.95 5.82
CA THR A 44 -11.67 -29.21 5.16
C THR A 44 -10.41 -29.83 5.73
N ALA A 45 -9.37 -29.03 5.96
CA ALA A 45 -8.03 -29.53 6.27
C ALA A 45 -7.58 -29.26 7.72
N ALA A 46 -8.02 -28.16 8.30
CA ALA A 46 -7.56 -27.74 9.63
C ALA A 46 -8.72 -27.14 10.43
N PRO A 47 -9.55 -27.96 11.08
CA PRO A 47 -10.65 -27.46 11.90
C PRO A 47 -10.09 -26.58 13.04
N VAL A 48 -10.45 -25.31 13.03
CA VAL A 48 -10.07 -24.34 14.06
C VAL A 48 -11.21 -24.10 15.03
N PRO A 49 -10.91 -23.73 16.29
CA PRO A 49 -11.91 -23.34 17.26
C PRO A 49 -12.78 -22.19 16.77
N THR A 50 -14.04 -22.17 17.19
CA THR A 50 -15.04 -21.18 16.72
C THR A 50 -14.66 -19.74 17.08
N ASP A 51 -14.00 -19.52 18.21
CA ASP A 51 -13.51 -18.24 18.68
C ASP A 51 -12.42 -17.66 17.72
N VAL A 52 -11.51 -18.52 17.26
CA VAL A 52 -10.48 -18.14 16.28
C VAL A 52 -11.11 -17.82 14.93
N LEU A 53 -12.09 -18.60 14.51
CA LEU A 53 -12.82 -18.36 13.25
C LEU A 53 -13.59 -17.04 13.30
N LEU A 54 -14.26 -16.73 14.40
CA LEU A 54 -14.96 -15.45 14.59
C LEU A 54 -13.98 -14.28 14.60
N ALA A 55 -12.84 -14.41 15.31
CA ALA A 55 -11.80 -13.38 15.31
C ALA A 55 -11.25 -13.13 13.89
N PHE A 56 -11.03 -14.20 13.11
CA PHE A 56 -10.62 -14.08 11.70
C PHE A 56 -11.64 -13.33 10.84
N LEU A 57 -12.94 -13.64 10.97
CA LEU A 57 -13.99 -12.97 10.20
C LEU A 57 -14.11 -11.48 10.58
N VAL A 58 -14.06 -11.16 11.87
CA VAL A 58 -14.03 -9.77 12.33
C VAL A 58 -12.80 -9.05 11.81
N GLY A 59 -11.63 -9.71 11.86
CA GLY A 59 -10.38 -9.19 11.31
C GLY A 59 -10.47 -8.92 9.81
N ALA A 60 -11.10 -9.81 9.03
CA ALA A 60 -11.31 -9.62 7.59
C ALA A 60 -12.18 -8.38 7.28
N VAL A 61 -13.25 -8.17 8.06
CA VAL A 61 -14.10 -6.97 7.92
C VAL A 61 -13.31 -5.70 8.25
N LEU A 62 -12.57 -5.70 9.36
CA LEU A 62 -11.71 -4.58 9.75
C LEU A 62 -10.62 -4.29 8.70
N LEU A 63 -10.06 -5.35 8.11
CA LEU A 63 -9.05 -5.24 7.05
C LEU A 63 -9.64 -4.56 5.80
N ILE A 64 -10.84 -4.94 5.37
CA ILE A 64 -11.52 -4.30 4.23
C ILE A 64 -11.72 -2.82 4.48
N VAL A 65 -12.23 -2.44 5.65
CA VAL A 65 -12.45 -1.04 6.01
C VAL A 65 -11.13 -0.30 6.11
N GLY A 66 -10.15 -0.86 6.82
CA GLY A 66 -8.82 -0.28 7.00
C GLY A 66 -8.08 -0.08 5.67
N MET A 67 -8.09 -1.09 4.80
CA MET A 67 -7.46 -1.02 3.48
C MET A 67 -8.14 0.02 2.58
N GLY A 68 -9.47 0.10 2.58
CA GLY A 68 -10.20 1.11 1.82
C GLY A 68 -9.88 2.54 2.26
N LEU A 69 -9.84 2.79 3.57
CA LEU A 69 -9.47 4.10 4.12
C LEU A 69 -8.00 4.43 3.90
N PHE A 70 -7.11 3.46 4.09
CA PHE A 70 -5.68 3.62 3.86
C PHE A 70 -5.38 3.98 2.41
N THR A 71 -5.94 3.24 1.45
CA THR A 71 -5.74 3.48 0.02
C THR A 71 -6.27 4.85 -0.39
N LEU A 72 -7.46 5.23 0.12
CA LEU A 72 -8.03 6.55 -0.11
C LEU A 72 -7.11 7.67 0.42
N GLY A 73 -6.57 7.50 1.63
CA GLY A 73 -5.64 8.44 2.24
C GLY A 73 -4.33 8.54 1.47
N ALA A 74 -3.77 7.41 1.06
CA ALA A 74 -2.53 7.35 0.27
C ALA A 74 -2.69 8.03 -1.09
N ASP A 75 -3.76 7.73 -1.83
CA ASP A 75 -4.02 8.35 -3.14
C ASP A 75 -4.24 9.86 -3.02
N THR A 76 -4.91 10.30 -1.96
CA THR A 76 -5.22 11.72 -1.78
C THR A 76 -4.00 12.54 -1.33
N ALA A 77 -3.14 11.96 -0.49
CA ALA A 77 -2.01 12.66 0.11
C ALA A 77 -0.68 12.36 -0.58
N MET A 78 -0.38 11.09 -0.84
CA MET A 78 0.95 10.67 -1.31
C MET A 78 1.12 10.80 -2.82
N LEU A 79 0.07 10.52 -3.62
CA LEU A 79 0.16 10.59 -5.07
C LEU A 79 0.55 11.99 -5.57
N PRO A 80 -0.10 13.09 -5.12
CA PRO A 80 0.28 14.44 -5.54
C PRO A 80 1.69 14.85 -5.10
N ILE A 81 2.16 14.34 -3.95
CA ILE A 81 3.52 14.58 -3.48
C ILE A 81 4.52 13.86 -4.39
N GLY A 82 4.26 12.58 -4.68
CA GLY A 82 5.09 11.78 -5.59
C GLY A 82 5.21 12.40 -6.98
N GLU A 83 4.10 12.85 -7.55
CA GLU A 83 4.07 13.53 -8.86
C GLU A 83 4.93 14.82 -8.87
N ARG A 84 4.84 15.63 -7.82
CA ARG A 84 5.63 16.84 -7.67
C ARG A 84 7.12 16.57 -7.52
N VAL A 85 7.47 15.57 -6.71
CA VAL A 85 8.87 15.15 -6.52
C VAL A 85 9.44 14.61 -7.83
N GLY A 86 8.72 13.72 -8.50
CA GLY A 86 9.11 13.17 -9.81
C GLY A 86 9.31 14.26 -10.87
N ALA A 87 8.38 15.20 -10.96
CA ALA A 87 8.49 16.33 -11.90
C ALA A 87 9.69 17.24 -11.61
N GLN A 88 10.05 17.44 -10.35
CA GLN A 88 11.23 18.23 -9.99
C GLN A 88 12.55 17.47 -10.27
N MET A 89 12.55 16.16 -10.05
CA MET A 89 13.70 15.30 -10.37
C MET A 89 14.01 15.34 -11.88
N THR A 90 12.99 15.19 -12.72
CA THR A 90 13.12 15.21 -14.19
C THR A 90 13.63 16.58 -14.69
N LYS A 91 13.21 17.69 -14.07
CA LYS A 91 13.69 19.04 -14.41
C LYS A 91 15.15 19.27 -14.05
N SER A 92 15.67 18.59 -13.03
CA SER A 92 17.02 18.80 -12.52
C SER A 92 18.12 18.43 -13.51
N ARG A 93 17.84 17.55 -14.50
CA ARG A 93 18.81 17.02 -15.48
C ARG A 93 20.13 16.52 -14.88
N LYS A 94 20.23 16.42 -13.55
CA LYS A 94 21.41 15.94 -12.84
C LYS A 94 21.21 14.47 -12.48
N LEU A 95 21.78 13.56 -13.26
CA LEU A 95 21.69 12.13 -13.03
C LEU A 95 22.04 11.74 -11.58
N TRP A 96 23.05 12.39 -10.99
CA TRP A 96 23.44 12.12 -9.61
C TRP A 96 22.30 12.37 -8.60
N VAL A 97 21.52 13.44 -8.78
CA VAL A 97 20.38 13.76 -7.92
C VAL A 97 19.31 12.69 -8.06
N VAL A 98 18.98 12.29 -9.30
CA VAL A 98 18.01 11.23 -9.57
C VAL A 98 18.43 9.92 -8.90
N VAL A 99 19.69 9.52 -9.08
CA VAL A 99 20.25 8.29 -8.46
C VAL A 99 20.16 8.33 -6.94
N CYS A 100 20.61 9.40 -6.30
CA CYS A 100 20.60 9.51 -4.84
C CYS A 100 19.18 9.52 -4.27
N VAL A 101 18.27 10.27 -4.87
CA VAL A 101 16.87 10.38 -4.39
C VAL A 101 16.13 9.08 -4.62
N SER A 102 16.26 8.43 -5.78
CA SER A 102 15.62 7.14 -6.06
C SER A 102 16.13 6.04 -5.12
N LEU A 103 17.43 5.98 -4.86
CA LEU A 103 18.02 5.03 -3.94
C LEU A 103 17.48 5.24 -2.51
N LEU A 104 17.48 6.48 -2.04
CA LEU A 104 16.98 6.84 -0.71
C LEU A 104 15.49 6.47 -0.54
N ILE A 105 14.66 6.85 -1.51
CA ILE A 105 13.23 6.53 -1.50
C ILE A 105 13.03 5.01 -1.48
N GLY A 106 13.73 4.27 -2.34
CA GLY A 106 13.63 2.82 -2.40
C GLY A 106 13.97 2.14 -1.08
N ILE A 107 15.05 2.56 -0.44
CA ILE A 107 15.45 2.03 0.87
C ILE A 107 14.41 2.36 1.96
N ILE A 108 13.98 3.61 2.05
CA ILE A 108 13.02 4.05 3.08
C ILE A 108 11.68 3.35 2.92
N VAL A 109 11.14 3.27 1.69
CA VAL A 109 9.87 2.60 1.42
C VAL A 109 9.94 1.13 1.81
N THR A 110 11.00 0.44 1.38
CA THR A 110 11.16 -1.00 1.67
C THR A 110 11.31 -1.30 3.17
N ILE A 111 12.07 -0.48 3.90
CA ILE A 111 12.22 -0.66 5.36
C ILE A 111 10.88 -0.39 6.09
N SER A 112 10.07 0.51 5.56
CA SER A 112 8.78 0.88 6.15
C SER A 112 7.67 -0.13 5.86
N GLU A 113 7.90 -1.10 4.96
CA GLU A 113 6.89 -2.07 4.55
C GLU A 113 6.65 -3.13 5.64
N PRO A 114 5.43 -3.18 6.23
CA PRO A 114 5.16 -4.11 7.32
C PRO A 114 5.18 -5.57 6.89
N ASP A 115 4.79 -5.87 5.66
CA ASP A 115 4.74 -7.23 5.13
C ASP A 115 6.14 -7.85 5.05
N LEU A 116 7.15 -7.06 4.67
CA LEU A 116 8.53 -7.50 4.67
C LEU A 116 9.05 -7.80 6.07
N GLN A 117 8.62 -7.03 7.07
CA GLN A 117 8.99 -7.28 8.47
C GLN A 117 8.38 -8.57 9.00
N VAL A 118 7.11 -8.84 8.66
CA VAL A 118 6.44 -10.10 9.02
C VAL A 118 7.11 -11.28 8.34
N LEU A 119 7.42 -11.17 7.04
CA LEU A 119 8.12 -12.21 6.30
C LEU A 119 9.51 -12.50 6.89
N ALA A 120 10.28 -11.46 7.20
CA ALA A 120 11.59 -11.60 7.81
C ALA A 120 11.53 -12.35 9.16
N GLY A 121 10.50 -12.10 9.95
CA GLY A 121 10.27 -12.81 11.21
C GLY A 121 9.92 -14.29 11.06
N GLN A 122 9.49 -14.72 9.87
CA GLN A 122 9.15 -16.13 9.57
C GLN A 122 10.33 -16.94 9.01
N VAL A 123 11.46 -16.32 8.71
CA VAL A 123 12.65 -17.01 8.17
C VAL A 123 13.65 -17.30 9.28
N PRO A 124 13.64 -18.51 9.85
CA PRO A 124 14.60 -18.86 10.90
C PRO A 124 16.03 -18.95 10.34
N GLY A 125 16.98 -18.40 11.06
CA GLY A 125 18.39 -18.50 10.73
C GLY A 125 19.00 -17.32 9.98
N ILE A 126 18.19 -16.35 9.52
CA ILE A 126 18.68 -15.09 8.94
C ILE A 126 18.24 -13.93 9.83
N PRO A 127 19.17 -13.07 10.32
CA PRO A 127 18.75 -11.88 11.06
C PRO A 127 17.84 -10.99 10.22
N ASN A 128 16.71 -10.56 10.78
CA ASN A 128 15.71 -9.73 10.09
C ASN A 128 16.33 -8.49 9.43
N ALA A 129 17.27 -7.84 10.11
CA ALA A 129 17.97 -6.66 9.59
C ALA A 129 18.76 -6.96 8.30
N VAL A 130 19.35 -8.15 8.19
CA VAL A 130 20.09 -8.57 6.99
C VAL A 130 19.14 -8.81 5.83
N LEU A 131 18.03 -9.51 6.06
CA LEU A 131 17.04 -9.78 5.04
C LEU A 131 16.41 -8.50 4.54
N ILE A 132 15.89 -7.67 5.45
CA ILE A 132 15.27 -6.37 5.12
C ILE A 132 16.27 -5.46 4.41
N GLY A 133 17.53 -5.39 4.89
CA GLY A 133 18.57 -4.57 4.29
C GLY A 133 18.95 -5.02 2.87
N ALA A 134 19.04 -6.32 2.63
CA ALA A 134 19.34 -6.86 1.30
C ALA A 134 18.22 -6.54 0.29
N VAL A 135 16.95 -6.71 0.70
CA VAL A 135 15.79 -6.36 -0.14
C VAL A 135 15.73 -4.85 -0.39
N ALA A 136 15.93 -4.03 0.65
CA ALA A 136 15.90 -2.57 0.54
C ALA A 136 16.99 -2.03 -0.43
N VAL A 137 18.19 -2.57 -0.37
CA VAL A 137 19.27 -2.22 -1.32
C VAL A 137 18.90 -2.67 -2.74
N GLY A 138 18.36 -3.88 -2.90
CA GLY A 138 17.92 -4.40 -4.20
C GLY A 138 16.83 -3.51 -4.83
N VAL A 139 15.80 -3.14 -4.08
CA VAL A 139 14.75 -2.23 -4.53
C VAL A 139 15.30 -0.84 -4.84
N GLY A 140 16.21 -0.32 -4.00
CA GLY A 140 16.88 0.96 -4.23
C GLY A 140 17.64 0.98 -5.56
N ILE A 141 18.41 -0.06 -5.86
CA ILE A 141 19.15 -0.19 -7.14
C ILE A 141 18.16 -0.28 -8.32
N PHE A 142 17.10 -1.06 -8.18
CA PHE A 142 16.07 -1.20 -9.20
C PHE A 142 15.40 0.14 -9.53
N LEU A 143 15.05 0.93 -8.52
CA LEU A 143 14.48 2.27 -8.73
C LEU A 143 15.47 3.24 -9.39
N VAL A 144 16.77 3.10 -9.12
CA VAL A 144 17.80 3.89 -9.82
C VAL A 144 17.82 3.56 -11.30
N GLU A 145 17.74 2.28 -11.68
CA GLU A 145 17.71 1.88 -13.10
C GLU A 145 16.47 2.43 -13.81
N ILE A 146 15.30 2.35 -13.19
CA ILE A 146 14.07 2.95 -13.73
C ILE A 146 14.23 4.46 -13.87
N GLY A 147 14.75 5.15 -12.84
CA GLY A 147 14.96 6.60 -12.86
C GLY A 147 15.92 7.04 -13.97
N ARG A 148 16.98 6.27 -14.23
CA ARG A 148 17.94 6.52 -15.32
C ARG A 148 17.32 6.37 -16.71
N ALA A 149 16.40 5.42 -16.88
CA ALA A 149 15.76 5.18 -18.17
C ALA A 149 14.82 6.32 -18.60
N HIS A 150 14.43 7.21 -17.68
CA HIS A 150 13.49 8.32 -17.93
C HIS A 150 14.18 9.71 -18.02
N VAL A 151 15.49 9.78 -17.96
CA VAL A 151 16.31 11.01 -18.07
C VAL A 151 17.14 11.01 -19.33
#